data_124fad0656062e76a193be8209433411
#
_entry.id   124fad0656062e76a193be8209433411
#
_cell.length_a   1.000
_cell.length_b   1.000
_cell.length_c   1.000
_cell.angle_alpha   90.00
_cell.angle_beta   90.00
_cell.angle_gamma   90.00
#
_symmetry.space_group_name_H-M   'P 1'
#
loop_
_entity.id
_entity.type
_entity.pdbx_description
1 polymer ?
#
loop_
_entity_poly.entity_id
_entity_poly.type
_entity_poly.pdbx_seq_one_letter_code
_entity_poly.pdbx_strand_id
1 'polypeptide(L)'
;CLSARSHRCFAITSAGQGEGKTFAAFNLALSLARDGMRVLLLEADMRRPRLRRLTHPETDATKPRKPALSSILVGDLSLDDAVLPLAEEERLHVLLCGVVPPNPAELLGGERFDQLLDEARGKYDMIIIDTPPVLRVADSCIVAGKGVAMVYVTRLFNTPGADVMHGAQQLCRVAATVAGVLVNEADIAKAGKGYGYYRYGSYNRYGYRRGYGYGRRYGYGSDGAQQGDEQEDSTPS
;
A
#
# COMPACT_ATOMS: atom_id res chain seq x y z
N CYS A 1 -10.88 -14.80 -18.11
CA CYS A 1 -11.59 -14.04 -17.08
C CYS A 1 -11.73 -14.91 -15.85
N LEU A 2 -10.87 -14.70 -14.83
CA LEU A 2 -11.07 -15.23 -13.49
C LEU A 2 -12.38 -14.63 -12.98
N SER A 3 -13.36 -15.46 -12.63
CA SER A 3 -14.65 -14.96 -12.16
C SER A 3 -14.40 -14.16 -10.87
N ALA A 4 -14.77 -12.89 -10.86
CA ALA A 4 -14.61 -11.97 -9.74
C ALA A 4 -15.28 -12.45 -8.42
N ARG A 5 -15.98 -13.59 -8.47
CA ARG A 5 -16.66 -14.19 -7.31
C ARG A 5 -15.79 -15.16 -6.49
N SER A 6 -14.60 -15.56 -6.96
CA SER A 6 -13.80 -16.58 -6.26
C SER A 6 -12.74 -16.02 -5.32
N HIS A 7 -12.34 -14.77 -5.46
CA HIS A 7 -11.29 -14.18 -4.63
C HIS A 7 -11.85 -12.99 -3.84
N ARG A 8 -12.12 -13.22 -2.56
CA ARG A 8 -12.52 -12.16 -1.61
C ARG A 8 -11.35 -11.62 -0.80
N CYS A 9 -10.13 -12.08 -1.09
CA CYS A 9 -8.95 -11.72 -0.33
C CYS A 9 -7.80 -11.44 -1.28
N PHE A 10 -7.26 -10.22 -1.23
CA PHE A 10 -6.13 -9.77 -2.03
C PHE A 10 -5.02 -9.24 -1.14
N ALA A 11 -3.79 -9.65 -1.40
CA ALA A 11 -2.62 -9.10 -0.76
C ALA A 11 -1.84 -8.21 -1.73
N ILE A 12 -1.41 -7.06 -1.23
CA ILE A 12 -0.68 -6.05 -2.00
C ILE A 12 0.79 -6.17 -1.63
N THR A 13 1.63 -6.51 -2.60
CA THR A 13 3.08 -6.59 -2.44
C THR A 13 3.82 -5.83 -3.55
N SER A 14 5.15 -5.79 -3.48
CA SER A 14 6.02 -5.15 -4.47
C SER A 14 7.42 -5.76 -4.45
N ALA A 15 8.30 -5.44 -5.40
CA ALA A 15 9.70 -5.85 -5.37
C ALA A 15 10.43 -5.26 -4.17
N GLY A 16 10.41 -3.95 -4.03
CA GLY A 16 11.17 -3.18 -3.07
C GLY A 16 10.32 -2.29 -2.15
N GLN A 17 11.00 -1.51 -1.33
CA GLN A 17 10.39 -0.51 -0.47
C GLN A 17 10.08 0.78 -1.25
N GLY A 18 9.06 1.52 -0.81
CA GLY A 18 8.77 2.85 -1.40
C GLY A 18 7.99 2.80 -2.70
N GLU A 19 7.51 1.64 -3.15
CA GLU A 19 6.75 1.50 -4.39
C GLU A 19 5.26 1.85 -4.26
N GLY A 20 4.81 2.19 -3.04
CA GLY A 20 3.45 2.66 -2.79
C GLY A 20 2.44 1.58 -2.42
N LYS A 21 2.87 0.38 -2.01
CA LYS A 21 2.00 -0.73 -1.59
C LYS A 21 0.92 -0.32 -0.59
N THR A 22 1.33 0.19 0.56
CA THR A 22 0.42 0.60 1.65
C THR A 22 -0.57 1.66 1.18
N PHE A 23 -0.12 2.62 0.36
CA PHE A 23 -0.98 3.64 -0.24
C PHE A 23 -1.97 3.02 -1.23
N ALA A 24 -1.52 2.08 -2.07
CA ALA A 24 -2.38 1.35 -3.00
C ALA A 24 -3.40 0.49 -2.26
N ALA A 25 -2.98 -0.24 -1.21
CA ALA A 25 -3.86 -1.06 -0.38
C ALA A 25 -4.96 -0.21 0.29
N PHE A 26 -4.59 0.91 0.89
CA PHE A 26 -5.53 1.83 1.53
C PHE A 26 -6.55 2.41 0.53
N ASN A 27 -6.08 2.94 -0.60
CA ASN A 27 -6.98 3.54 -1.59
C ASN A 27 -7.89 2.51 -2.27
N LEU A 28 -7.41 1.30 -2.53
CA LEU A 28 -8.24 0.21 -3.04
C LEU A 28 -9.33 -0.15 -2.04
N ALA A 29 -8.97 -0.35 -0.76
CA ALA A 29 -9.92 -0.67 0.30
C ALA A 29 -10.97 0.44 0.47
N LEU A 30 -10.54 1.69 0.49
CA LEU A 30 -11.43 2.86 0.59
C LEU A 30 -12.39 2.96 -0.61
N SER A 31 -11.89 2.72 -1.83
CA SER A 31 -12.72 2.74 -3.04
C SER A 31 -13.80 1.67 -3.01
N LEU A 32 -13.45 0.44 -2.61
CA LEU A 32 -14.39 -0.67 -2.49
C LEU A 32 -15.44 -0.43 -1.39
N ALA A 33 -15.04 0.16 -0.26
CA ALA A 33 -15.96 0.52 0.81
C ALA A 33 -16.96 1.60 0.37
N ARG A 34 -16.48 2.63 -0.35
CA ARG A 34 -17.35 3.67 -0.95
C ARG A 34 -18.29 3.13 -2.03
N ASP A 35 -17.93 2.01 -2.67
CA ASP A 35 -18.80 1.27 -3.60
C ASP A 35 -19.81 0.36 -2.87
N GLY A 36 -19.87 0.43 -1.54
CA GLY A 36 -20.87 -0.22 -0.70
C GLY A 36 -20.45 -1.55 -0.11
N MET A 37 -19.24 -2.03 -0.34
CA MET A 37 -18.72 -3.27 0.23
C MET A 37 -18.29 -3.10 1.69
N ARG A 38 -18.46 -4.13 2.52
CA ARG A 38 -17.81 -4.21 3.84
C ARG A 38 -16.38 -4.70 3.63
N VAL A 39 -15.41 -3.85 3.91
CA VAL A 39 -13.99 -4.11 3.61
C VAL A 39 -13.18 -4.19 4.89
N LEU A 40 -12.33 -5.20 4.99
CA LEU A 40 -11.26 -5.28 5.99
C LEU A 40 -9.93 -4.93 5.33
N LEU A 41 -9.24 -3.90 5.83
CA LEU A 41 -7.87 -3.58 5.49
C LEU A 41 -6.93 -4.06 6.60
N LEU A 42 -6.08 -5.04 6.30
CA LEU A 42 -5.22 -5.73 7.25
C LEU A 42 -3.74 -5.36 7.03
N GLU A 43 -3.04 -4.92 8.09
CA GLU A 43 -1.62 -4.58 8.05
C GLU A 43 -0.75 -5.79 8.39
N ALA A 44 -0.31 -6.54 7.37
CA ALA A 44 0.60 -7.68 7.52
C ALA A 44 2.09 -7.33 7.28
N ASP A 45 2.42 -6.08 6.93
CA ASP A 45 3.81 -5.60 7.03
C ASP A 45 4.16 -5.34 8.51
N MET A 46 4.27 -6.43 9.27
CA MET A 46 4.54 -6.39 10.70
C MET A 46 5.97 -5.93 11.02
N ARG A 47 6.84 -5.83 10.02
CA ARG A 47 8.23 -5.38 10.20
C ARG A 47 8.37 -3.87 10.15
N ARG A 48 7.59 -3.22 9.27
CA ARG A 48 7.58 -1.76 9.08
C ARG A 48 6.15 -1.23 8.91
N PRO A 49 5.29 -1.41 9.92
CA PRO A 49 3.89 -1.02 9.83
C PRO A 49 3.76 0.50 9.64
N ARG A 50 3.03 0.91 8.62
CA ARG A 50 2.84 2.32 8.23
C ARG A 50 1.37 2.69 8.04
N LEU A 51 0.46 1.71 8.01
CA LEU A 51 -0.94 1.92 7.69
C LEU A 51 -1.62 2.89 8.65
N ARG A 52 -1.25 2.86 9.94
CA ARG A 52 -1.74 3.79 10.96
C ARG A 52 -1.60 5.26 10.56
N ARG A 53 -0.53 5.62 9.86
CA ARG A 53 -0.30 7.02 9.43
C ARG A 53 -1.30 7.50 8.38
N LEU A 54 -1.89 6.59 7.62
CA LEU A 54 -2.89 6.87 6.60
C LEU A 54 -4.31 6.83 7.19
N THR A 55 -4.56 5.93 8.14
CA THR A 55 -5.90 5.67 8.66
C THR A 55 -6.23 6.46 9.94
N HIS A 56 -5.21 6.78 10.75
CA HIS A 56 -5.36 7.45 12.04
C HIS A 56 -4.22 8.46 12.25
N PRO A 57 -4.11 9.51 11.39
CA PRO A 57 -3.00 10.46 11.40
C PRO A 57 -2.93 11.30 12.69
N GLU A 58 -4.07 11.49 13.38
CA GLU A 58 -4.17 12.23 14.65
C GLU A 58 -3.62 11.46 15.84
N THR A 59 -3.37 10.16 15.68
CA THR A 59 -2.81 9.36 16.77
C THR A 59 -1.32 9.63 16.93
N ASP A 60 -0.93 10.03 18.14
CA ASP A 60 0.46 10.26 18.51
C ASP A 60 1.31 9.01 18.25
N ALA A 61 2.32 9.15 17.38
CA ALA A 61 3.20 8.04 17.01
C ALA A 61 4.10 7.57 18.18
N THR A 62 4.22 8.38 19.23
CA THR A 62 5.01 8.06 20.44
C THR A 62 4.23 7.19 21.44
N LYS A 63 2.89 7.14 21.33
CA LYS A 63 2.06 6.32 22.21
C LYS A 63 2.24 4.83 21.91
N PRO A 64 2.17 3.98 22.95
CA PRO A 64 2.18 2.52 22.78
C PRO A 64 1.14 2.09 21.74
N ARG A 65 1.52 1.15 20.88
CA ARG A 65 0.58 0.55 19.92
C ARG A 65 -0.45 -0.27 20.68
N LYS A 66 -1.72 -0.08 20.36
CA LYS A 66 -2.79 -0.91 20.90
C LYS A 66 -2.60 -2.36 20.43
N PRO A 67 -3.02 -3.36 21.23
CA PRO A 67 -3.16 -4.74 20.77
C PRO A 67 -4.01 -4.77 19.48
N ALA A 68 -3.58 -5.57 18.50
CA ALA A 68 -4.26 -5.70 17.22
C ALA A 68 -3.87 -7.05 16.55
N LEU A 69 -3.47 -7.09 15.27
CA LEU A 69 -3.14 -8.32 14.55
C LEU A 69 -2.17 -9.23 15.32
N SER A 70 -1.05 -8.68 15.84
CA SER A 70 -0.08 -9.48 16.57
C SER A 70 -0.69 -10.19 17.80
N SER A 71 -1.63 -9.53 18.48
CA SER A 71 -2.32 -10.10 19.65
C SER A 71 -3.35 -11.17 19.26
N ILE A 72 -4.03 -11.03 18.12
CA ILE A 72 -4.89 -12.10 17.58
C ILE A 72 -4.04 -13.34 17.28
N LEU A 73 -2.88 -13.15 16.62
CA LEU A 73 -2.04 -14.25 16.17
C LEU A 73 -1.37 -15.03 17.34
N VAL A 74 -1.24 -14.43 18.51
CA VAL A 74 -0.82 -15.14 19.74
C VAL A 74 -2.00 -15.64 20.57
N GLY A 75 -3.23 -15.20 20.27
CA GLY A 75 -4.45 -15.69 20.91
C GLY A 75 -4.96 -14.86 22.07
N ASP A 76 -4.49 -13.63 22.20
CA ASP A 76 -4.84 -12.75 23.31
C ASP A 76 -6.06 -11.85 23.00
N LEU A 77 -6.51 -11.80 21.71
CA LEU A 77 -7.53 -10.87 21.26
C LEU A 77 -8.40 -11.51 20.16
N SER A 78 -9.68 -11.15 20.11
CA SER A 78 -10.58 -11.51 19.01
C SER A 78 -10.49 -10.51 17.85
N LEU A 79 -11.00 -10.89 16.67
CA LEU A 79 -11.06 -9.98 15.52
C LEU A 79 -11.94 -8.77 15.83
N ASP A 80 -13.11 -8.98 16.47
CA ASP A 80 -14.06 -7.91 16.75
C ASP A 80 -13.51 -6.85 17.72
N ASP A 81 -12.66 -7.26 18.67
CA ASP A 81 -12.04 -6.35 19.61
C ASP A 81 -10.82 -5.60 19.03
N ALA A 82 -10.26 -6.11 17.93
CA ALA A 82 -9.04 -5.59 17.32
C ALA A 82 -9.26 -4.63 16.17
N VAL A 83 -10.38 -4.75 15.46
CA VAL A 83 -10.67 -3.93 14.28
C VAL A 83 -11.10 -2.52 14.69
N LEU A 84 -10.71 -1.55 13.88
CA LEU A 84 -11.05 -0.14 14.06
C LEU A 84 -11.84 0.33 12.83
N PRO A 85 -13.05 0.91 13.00
CA PRO A 85 -13.73 1.55 11.88
C PRO A 85 -12.94 2.78 11.43
N LEU A 86 -12.91 3.06 10.13
CA LEU A 86 -12.38 4.31 9.63
C LEU A 86 -13.41 5.43 9.83
N ALA A 87 -13.01 6.55 10.46
CA ALA A 87 -13.93 7.63 10.82
C ALA A 87 -14.67 8.23 9.61
N GLU A 88 -14.05 8.23 8.44
CA GLU A 88 -14.61 8.80 7.20
C GLU A 88 -15.42 7.80 6.38
N GLU A 89 -15.37 6.50 6.70
CA GLU A 89 -16.03 5.43 5.94
C GLU A 89 -16.33 4.22 6.84
N GLU A 90 -17.53 4.14 7.34
CA GLU A 90 -17.97 3.11 8.30
C GLU A 90 -17.90 1.66 7.77
N ARG A 91 -17.90 1.49 6.43
CA ARG A 91 -17.79 0.17 5.79
C ARG A 91 -16.35 -0.31 5.67
N LEU A 92 -15.37 0.56 5.97
CA LEU A 92 -13.94 0.22 6.00
C LEU A 92 -13.48 0.01 7.44
N HIS A 93 -13.20 -1.23 7.77
CA HIS A 93 -12.55 -1.58 9.02
C HIS A 93 -11.05 -1.80 8.79
N VAL A 94 -10.24 -1.39 9.76
CA VAL A 94 -8.78 -1.49 9.69
C VAL A 94 -8.28 -2.37 10.83
N LEU A 95 -7.49 -3.40 10.49
CA LEU A 95 -6.75 -4.22 11.44
C LEU A 95 -5.27 -3.88 11.34
N LEU A 96 -4.79 -3.08 12.28
CA LEU A 96 -3.38 -2.66 12.34
C LEU A 96 -2.49 -3.81 12.84
N CYS A 97 -1.20 -3.72 12.58
CA CYS A 97 -0.21 -4.68 13.08
C CYS A 97 -0.24 -4.81 14.63
N GLY A 98 -0.41 -3.70 15.33
CA GLY A 98 -0.24 -3.66 16.79
C GLY A 98 1.23 -3.59 17.19
N VAL A 99 1.58 -4.32 18.23
CA VAL A 99 2.98 -4.45 18.69
C VAL A 99 3.76 -5.25 17.65
N VAL A 100 4.93 -4.75 17.26
CA VAL A 100 5.80 -5.45 16.29
C VAL A 100 6.35 -6.72 16.93
N PRO A 101 6.00 -7.92 16.45
CA PRO A 101 6.49 -9.16 17.02
C PRO A 101 7.93 -9.46 16.55
N PRO A 102 8.68 -10.28 17.28
CA PRO A 102 10.03 -10.69 16.87
C PRO A 102 10.02 -11.69 15.69
N ASN A 103 8.92 -12.42 15.48
CA ASN A 103 8.79 -13.53 14.54
C ASN A 103 7.58 -13.41 13.60
N PRO A 104 7.46 -12.34 12.78
CA PRO A 104 6.30 -12.11 11.92
C PRO A 104 5.99 -13.28 10.98
N ALA A 105 7.02 -13.87 10.36
CA ALA A 105 6.86 -14.96 9.40
C ALA A 105 6.21 -16.21 10.01
N GLU A 106 6.58 -16.59 11.23
CA GLU A 106 5.98 -17.71 11.95
C GLU A 106 4.52 -17.44 12.29
N LEU A 107 4.20 -16.23 12.76
CA LEU A 107 2.83 -15.84 13.07
C LEU A 107 1.93 -15.86 11.84
N LEU A 108 2.39 -15.30 10.72
CA LEU A 108 1.67 -15.30 9.45
C LEU A 108 1.57 -16.71 8.83
N GLY A 109 2.54 -17.59 9.10
CA GLY A 109 2.54 -18.98 8.68
C GLY A 109 1.65 -19.88 9.52
N GLY A 110 1.33 -19.47 10.75
CA GLY A 110 0.60 -20.25 11.73
C GLY A 110 -0.88 -20.43 11.41
N GLU A 111 -1.50 -21.43 12.06
CA GLU A 111 -2.92 -21.78 11.91
C GLU A 111 -3.86 -20.65 12.35
N ARG A 112 -3.45 -19.84 13.33
CA ARG A 112 -4.25 -18.70 13.79
C ARG A 112 -4.46 -17.64 12.72
N PHE A 113 -3.51 -17.48 11.78
CA PHE A 113 -3.70 -16.59 10.65
C PHE A 113 -4.72 -17.16 9.65
N ASP A 114 -4.75 -18.49 9.45
CA ASP A 114 -5.78 -19.15 8.64
C ASP A 114 -7.17 -18.94 9.25
N GLN A 115 -7.31 -19.18 10.57
CA GLN A 115 -8.55 -18.98 11.32
C GLN A 115 -9.03 -17.51 11.23
N LEU A 116 -8.12 -16.56 11.35
CA LEU A 116 -8.41 -15.14 11.19
C LEU A 116 -8.95 -14.83 9.77
N LEU A 117 -8.31 -15.36 8.72
CA LEU A 117 -8.76 -15.15 7.35
C LEU A 117 -10.15 -15.77 7.10
N ASP A 118 -10.42 -16.95 7.66
CA ASP A 118 -11.71 -17.62 7.51
C ASP A 118 -12.82 -16.88 8.27
N GLU A 119 -12.55 -16.40 9.49
CA GLU A 119 -13.47 -15.54 10.23
C GLU A 119 -13.76 -14.23 9.47
N ALA A 120 -12.71 -13.58 8.95
CA ALA A 120 -12.84 -12.35 8.19
C ALA A 120 -13.66 -12.55 6.90
N ARG A 121 -13.47 -13.67 6.19
CA ARG A 121 -14.28 -14.04 4.99
C ARG A 121 -15.77 -14.18 5.31
N GLY A 122 -16.11 -14.56 6.53
CA GLY A 122 -17.50 -14.64 7.00
C GLY A 122 -18.13 -13.28 7.30
N LYS A 123 -17.33 -12.26 7.60
CA LYS A 123 -17.80 -10.93 8.07
C LYS A 123 -17.71 -9.84 7.01
N TYR A 124 -16.74 -9.95 6.08
CA TYR A 124 -16.42 -8.93 5.09
C TYR A 124 -16.65 -9.40 3.66
N ASP A 125 -17.05 -8.51 2.81
CA ASP A 125 -17.24 -8.77 1.38
C ASP A 125 -15.88 -8.80 0.65
N MET A 126 -14.90 -8.03 1.16
CA MET A 126 -13.54 -7.96 0.64
C MET A 126 -12.50 -7.79 1.75
N ILE A 127 -11.37 -8.48 1.61
CA ILE A 127 -10.20 -8.37 2.50
C ILE A 127 -9.02 -7.90 1.67
N ILE A 128 -8.41 -6.78 2.07
CA ILE A 128 -7.19 -6.24 1.46
C ILE A 128 -6.07 -6.35 2.49
N ILE A 129 -4.96 -6.98 2.13
CA ILE A 129 -3.82 -7.23 3.02
C ILE A 129 -2.61 -6.44 2.52
N ASP A 130 -2.12 -5.48 3.30
CA ASP A 130 -0.85 -4.80 3.04
C ASP A 130 0.31 -5.67 3.53
N THR A 131 1.19 -6.09 2.62
CA THR A 131 2.32 -6.99 2.93
C THR A 131 3.67 -6.32 2.67
N PRO A 132 4.77 -6.82 3.25
CA PRO A 132 6.11 -6.30 2.96
C PRO A 132 6.56 -6.60 1.52
N PRO A 133 7.67 -5.99 1.04
CA PRO A 133 8.23 -6.28 -0.29
C PRO A 133 8.71 -7.73 -0.40
N VAL A 134 8.36 -8.41 -1.49
CA VAL A 134 8.64 -9.84 -1.72
C VAL A 134 10.13 -10.18 -1.80
N LEU A 135 10.97 -9.23 -2.25
CA LEU A 135 12.43 -9.45 -2.34
C LEU A 135 13.17 -9.22 -1.00
N ARG A 136 12.47 -8.75 0.03
CA ARG A 136 13.10 -8.44 1.31
C ARG A 136 12.90 -9.53 2.34
N VAL A 137 11.73 -10.14 2.36
CA VAL A 137 11.32 -11.11 3.38
C VAL A 137 10.31 -12.11 2.79
N ALA A 138 10.19 -13.27 3.42
CA ALA A 138 9.31 -14.34 2.96
C ALA A 138 7.82 -14.09 3.27
N ASP A 139 7.49 -13.11 4.09
CA ASP A 139 6.16 -12.87 4.66
C ASP A 139 5.08 -12.79 3.57
N SER A 140 5.33 -12.09 2.46
CA SER A 140 4.39 -12.00 1.33
C SER A 140 4.17 -13.33 0.62
N CYS A 141 5.23 -14.15 0.50
CA CYS A 141 5.14 -15.51 -0.05
C CYS A 141 4.35 -16.42 0.88
N ILE A 142 4.51 -16.27 2.19
CA ILE A 142 3.74 -17.02 3.20
C ILE A 142 2.26 -16.69 3.09
N VAL A 143 1.91 -15.39 3.01
CA VAL A 143 0.52 -14.94 2.81
C VAL A 143 -0.05 -15.48 1.49
N ALA A 144 0.72 -15.46 0.41
CA ALA A 144 0.31 -16.02 -0.87
C ALA A 144 -0.01 -17.54 -0.78
N GLY A 145 0.79 -18.28 -0.01
CA GLY A 145 0.59 -19.72 0.26
C GLY A 145 -0.71 -20.05 1.00
N LYS A 146 -1.37 -19.06 1.62
CA LYS A 146 -2.70 -19.19 2.26
C LYS A 146 -3.89 -19.03 1.28
N GLY A 147 -3.64 -19.14 -0.02
CA GLY A 147 -4.67 -19.02 -1.05
C GLY A 147 -5.16 -17.57 -1.28
N VAL A 148 -4.36 -16.60 -0.88
CA VAL A 148 -4.63 -15.18 -1.10
C VAL A 148 -4.13 -14.77 -2.49
N ALA A 149 -4.96 -14.07 -3.26
CA ALA A 149 -4.56 -13.55 -4.56
C ALA A 149 -3.67 -12.30 -4.39
N MET A 150 -2.59 -12.21 -5.17
CA MET A 150 -1.60 -11.16 -5.06
C MET A 150 -1.81 -10.05 -6.08
N VAL A 151 -1.76 -8.81 -5.67
CA VAL A 151 -1.60 -7.64 -6.53
C VAL A 151 -0.16 -7.15 -6.39
N TYR A 152 0.56 -7.11 -7.51
CA TYR A 152 1.96 -6.74 -7.53
C TYR A 152 2.11 -5.27 -7.91
N VAL A 153 2.62 -4.45 -7.00
CA VAL A 153 2.83 -3.02 -7.22
C VAL A 153 4.25 -2.78 -7.71
N THR A 154 4.39 -1.97 -8.75
CA THR A 154 5.67 -1.48 -9.23
C THR A 154 5.61 0.02 -9.46
N ARG A 155 6.72 0.71 -9.33
CA ARG A 155 6.82 2.16 -9.54
C ARG A 155 7.49 2.44 -10.86
N LEU A 156 6.76 3.08 -11.77
CA LEU A 156 7.26 3.38 -13.11
C LEU A 156 8.53 4.25 -13.04
N PHE A 157 9.55 3.91 -13.83
CA PHE A 157 10.85 4.56 -13.90
C PHE A 157 11.72 4.52 -12.63
N ASN A 158 11.25 3.93 -11.54
CA ASN A 158 12.01 3.84 -10.28
C ASN A 158 12.35 2.40 -9.89
N THR A 159 11.47 1.44 -10.19
CA THR A 159 11.75 0.03 -9.91
C THR A 159 12.55 -0.55 -11.06
N PRO A 160 13.78 -1.08 -10.82
CA PRO A 160 14.54 -1.76 -11.86
C PRO A 160 13.78 -2.96 -12.43
N GLY A 161 13.76 -3.11 -13.75
CA GLY A 161 13.06 -4.23 -14.40
C GLY A 161 13.51 -5.61 -13.92
N ALA A 162 14.80 -5.76 -13.58
CA ALA A 162 15.34 -6.97 -12.97
C ALA A 162 14.66 -7.28 -11.62
N ASP A 163 14.44 -6.28 -10.77
CA ASP A 163 13.78 -6.46 -9.47
C ASP A 163 12.32 -6.84 -9.65
N VAL A 164 11.62 -6.23 -10.64
CA VAL A 164 10.24 -6.62 -10.98
C VAL A 164 10.18 -8.09 -11.36
N MET A 165 11.09 -8.54 -12.24
CA MET A 165 11.14 -9.93 -12.69
C MET A 165 11.50 -10.89 -11.56
N HIS A 166 12.49 -10.56 -10.73
CA HIS A 166 12.87 -11.38 -9.58
C HIS A 166 11.74 -11.51 -8.57
N GLY A 167 11.02 -10.41 -8.27
CA GLY A 167 9.87 -10.44 -7.38
C GLY A 167 8.73 -11.30 -7.93
N ALA A 168 8.42 -11.19 -9.22
CA ALA A 168 7.44 -12.04 -9.89
C ALA A 168 7.85 -13.53 -9.83
N GLN A 169 9.14 -13.84 -10.05
CA GLN A 169 9.66 -15.21 -9.94
C GLN A 169 9.52 -15.77 -8.51
N GLN A 170 9.72 -14.96 -7.46
CA GLN A 170 9.51 -15.40 -6.08
C GLN A 170 8.04 -15.78 -5.83
N LEU A 171 7.10 -15.00 -6.34
CA LEU A 171 5.67 -15.33 -6.25
C LEU A 171 5.33 -16.61 -7.03
N CYS A 172 5.90 -16.79 -8.23
CA CYS A 172 5.71 -18.02 -9.03
C CYS A 172 6.24 -19.27 -8.32
N ARG A 173 7.35 -19.16 -7.59
CA ARG A 173 7.94 -20.31 -6.85
C ARG A 173 7.01 -20.87 -5.77
N VAL A 174 6.15 -20.05 -5.19
CA VAL A 174 5.16 -20.47 -4.20
C VAL A 174 3.78 -20.70 -4.83
N ALA A 175 3.72 -20.82 -6.15
CA ALA A 175 2.48 -20.99 -6.91
C ALA A 175 1.41 -19.91 -6.58
N ALA A 176 1.84 -18.69 -6.26
CA ALA A 176 0.94 -17.61 -5.92
C ALA A 176 0.03 -17.26 -7.10
N THR A 177 -1.25 -17.05 -6.83
CA THR A 177 -2.19 -16.48 -7.81
C THR A 177 -1.93 -14.98 -7.92
N VAL A 178 -1.33 -14.51 -9.00
CA VAL A 178 -1.15 -13.08 -9.26
C VAL A 178 -2.36 -12.57 -10.03
N ALA A 179 -3.20 -11.77 -9.36
CA ALA A 179 -4.43 -11.20 -9.93
C ALA A 179 -4.13 -10.06 -10.93
N GLY A 180 -3.04 -9.34 -10.72
CA GLY A 180 -2.64 -8.25 -11.60
C GLY A 180 -1.41 -7.50 -11.13
N VAL A 181 -0.98 -6.56 -11.97
CA VAL A 181 0.11 -5.63 -11.67
C VAL A 181 -0.44 -4.21 -11.64
N LEU A 182 -0.12 -3.46 -10.61
CA LEU A 182 -0.44 -2.04 -10.47
C LEU A 182 0.83 -1.22 -10.71
N VAL A 183 0.82 -0.41 -11.77
CA VAL A 183 1.91 0.52 -12.07
C VAL A 183 1.61 1.85 -11.39
N ASN A 184 2.36 2.14 -10.33
CA ASN A 184 2.21 3.34 -9.54
C ASN A 184 3.11 4.47 -10.05
N GLU A 185 2.73 5.72 -9.76
CA GLU A 185 3.48 6.94 -10.17
C GLU A 185 3.78 6.99 -11.68
N ALA A 186 2.84 6.51 -12.49
CA ALA A 186 2.93 6.60 -13.93
C ALA A 186 2.71 8.06 -14.38
N ASP A 187 3.80 8.79 -14.61
CA ASP A 187 3.75 10.09 -15.28
C ASP A 187 3.58 9.87 -16.79
N ILE A 188 2.33 9.89 -17.23
CA ILE A 188 1.95 9.65 -18.63
C ILE A 188 2.61 10.70 -19.56
N ALA A 189 2.89 11.90 -19.08
CA ALA A 189 3.57 12.94 -19.85
C ALA A 189 5.04 12.59 -20.13
N LYS A 190 5.70 11.85 -19.23
CA LYS A 190 7.08 11.37 -19.41
C LYS A 190 7.17 10.06 -20.19
N ALA A 191 6.06 9.32 -20.30
CA ALA A 191 6.04 8.02 -20.99
C ALA A 191 6.24 8.10 -22.51
N GLY A 192 6.33 9.32 -23.08
CA GLY A 192 6.63 9.55 -24.48
C GLY A 192 5.57 9.03 -25.47
N LYS A 193 5.69 9.39 -26.74
CA LYS A 193 4.73 9.06 -27.83
C LYS A 193 4.59 7.55 -28.14
N GLY A 194 5.30 6.66 -27.43
CA GLY A 194 5.27 5.21 -27.66
C GLY A 194 4.14 4.45 -26.96
N TYR A 195 3.48 5.03 -25.95
CA TYR A 195 2.32 4.45 -25.26
C TYR A 195 0.98 5.05 -25.71
N GLY A 196 0.88 5.37 -26.98
CA GLY A 196 -0.25 6.06 -27.59
C GLY A 196 -1.46 5.18 -27.86
N TYR A 197 -1.95 4.34 -26.94
CA TYR A 197 -3.21 3.63 -27.15
C TYR A 197 -4.11 3.41 -25.94
N TYR A 198 -3.99 4.21 -24.90
CA TYR A 198 -5.08 4.31 -23.91
C TYR A 198 -5.36 5.79 -23.60
N ARG A 199 -5.89 6.48 -24.62
CA ARG A 199 -6.64 7.71 -24.38
C ARG A 199 -7.95 7.32 -23.72
N TYR A 200 -7.92 7.08 -22.41
CA TYR A 200 -9.11 6.98 -21.60
C TYR A 200 -9.82 8.32 -21.69
N GLY A 201 -10.96 8.27 -22.38
CA GLY A 201 -11.79 9.43 -22.60
C GLY A 201 -12.07 10.17 -21.31
N SER A 202 -11.83 11.44 -21.39
CA SER A 202 -12.39 12.53 -20.62
C SER A 202 -13.50 12.14 -19.64
N TYR A 203 -13.16 11.63 -18.46
CA TYR A 203 -14.02 11.70 -17.28
C TYR A 203 -13.70 12.99 -16.49
N ASN A 204 -13.67 14.11 -17.21
CA ASN A 204 -13.59 15.44 -16.63
C ASN A 204 -14.98 16.08 -16.65
N ARG A 205 -15.98 15.46 -16.00
CA ARG A 205 -17.26 16.13 -15.79
C ARG A 205 -18.06 15.58 -14.59
N TYR A 206 -17.39 15.44 -13.43
CA TYR A 206 -18.08 15.59 -12.15
C TYR A 206 -17.20 16.40 -11.22
N GLY A 207 -17.61 17.63 -11.05
CA GLY A 207 -16.92 18.60 -10.24
C GLY A 207 -16.93 18.22 -8.76
N TYR A 208 -15.83 17.77 -8.25
CA TYR A 208 -15.52 17.85 -6.82
C TYR A 208 -14.85 19.19 -6.53
N ARG A 209 -15.70 20.21 -6.44
CA ARG A 209 -15.37 21.48 -5.83
C ARG A 209 -15.62 21.35 -4.33
N ARG A 210 -14.64 20.80 -3.58
CA ARG A 210 -14.41 21.13 -2.17
C ARG A 210 -13.01 20.66 -1.80
N GLY A 211 -12.20 21.67 -1.47
CA GLY A 211 -10.78 21.57 -1.28
C GLY A 211 -10.38 20.73 -0.05
N TYR A 212 -9.42 19.90 -0.27
CA TYR A 212 -8.44 19.57 0.74
C TYR A 212 -7.07 19.84 0.12
N GLY A 213 -6.59 21.04 0.38
CA GLY A 213 -5.24 21.45 0.06
C GLY A 213 -4.25 20.77 1.00
N TYR A 214 -3.67 19.67 0.62
CA TYR A 214 -2.43 19.15 1.18
C TYR A 214 -1.30 19.46 0.21
N GLY A 215 -1.02 20.76 0.09
CA GLY A 215 0.18 21.26 -0.54
C GLY A 215 1.16 21.74 0.51
N ARG A 216 1.88 20.89 1.20
CA ARG A 216 3.12 21.27 1.89
C ARG A 216 4.29 20.84 1.03
N ARG A 217 4.76 21.82 0.34
CA ARG A 217 6.00 22.08 -0.32
C ARG A 217 7.20 21.61 0.51
N TYR A 218 7.80 20.48 0.15
CA TYR A 218 9.19 20.21 0.51
C TYR A 218 10.06 20.81 -0.59
N GLY A 219 10.51 22.03 -0.37
CA GLY A 219 11.53 22.66 -1.18
C GLY A 219 12.90 22.09 -0.80
N TYR A 220 13.54 21.41 -1.71
CA TYR A 220 14.99 21.26 -1.69
C TYR A 220 15.57 22.52 -2.31
N GLY A 221 16.25 23.33 -1.49
CA GLY A 221 17.05 24.45 -1.96
C GLY A 221 18.22 23.92 -2.75
N SER A 222 18.31 24.34 -3.99
CA SER A 222 19.56 24.31 -4.77
C SER A 222 20.12 25.72 -4.74
N ASP A 223 21.22 25.91 -4.02
CA ASP A 223 22.03 27.11 -4.08
C ASP A 223 22.60 27.23 -5.48
N GLY A 224 22.05 28.15 -6.24
CA GLY A 224 22.59 28.58 -7.51
C GLY A 224 23.36 29.89 -7.32
N ALA A 225 24.67 29.84 -7.46
CA ALA A 225 25.54 30.99 -7.48
C ALA A 225 25.17 31.93 -8.64
N GLN A 226 24.78 33.12 -8.33
CA GLN A 226 24.75 34.24 -9.27
C GLN A 226 26.13 34.86 -9.34
N GLN A 227 26.75 34.79 -10.52
CA GLN A 227 27.84 35.69 -10.92
C GLN A 227 27.18 37.01 -11.33
N GLY A 228 27.47 38.08 -10.59
CA GLY A 228 27.17 39.42 -10.99
C GLY A 228 28.30 39.99 -11.84
N ASP A 229 27.95 40.43 -13.04
CA ASP A 229 28.76 41.33 -13.87
C ASP A 229 28.61 42.74 -13.27
N GLU A 230 29.69 43.32 -12.77
CA GLU A 230 29.83 44.74 -12.57
C GLU A 230 30.87 45.27 -13.54
N GLN A 231 30.37 46.05 -14.50
CA GLN A 231 31.12 47.03 -15.25
C GLN A 231 31.42 48.20 -14.34
N GLU A 232 32.64 48.58 -14.19
CA GLU A 232 33.01 49.93 -13.78
C GLU A 232 34.04 50.52 -14.74
N ASP A 233 33.56 51.55 -15.34
CA ASP A 233 34.21 52.62 -16.07
C ASP A 233 34.93 53.57 -15.10
N SER A 234 36.05 54.09 -15.54
CA SER A 234 36.60 55.43 -15.30
C SER A 234 38.07 55.51 -14.92
N THR A 235 38.79 55.96 -15.85
CA THR A 235 40.02 56.75 -15.82
C THR A 235 39.90 58.07 -15.03
N PRO A 236 40.94 58.97 -14.89
CA PRO A 236 42.39 58.77 -14.73
C PRO A 236 42.98 59.72 -13.63
N SER A 237 44.19 59.48 -13.22
CA SER A 237 45.24 60.50 -13.01
C SER A 237 46.52 59.87 -12.50
#